data_e1998e04cefa7b3d5acb9f983d359e2f
#
_entry.id   e1998e04cefa7b3d5acb9f983d359e2f
#
_cell.length_a   1.000
_cell.length_b   1.000
_cell.length_c   1.000
_cell.angle_alpha   90.00
_cell.angle_beta   90.00
_cell.angle_gamma   90.00
#
_symmetry.space_group_name_H-M   'P 1'
#
loop_
_entity.id
_entity.type
_entity.pdbx_description
1 polymer ?
#
loop_
_entity_poly.entity_id
_entity_poly.type
_entity_poly.pdbx_seq_one_letter_code
_entity_poly.pdbx_strand_id
1 'polypeptide(L)'
;KADGVFESDFKAEYIERAAYVCPFCGFSEFESHGNEFSCKICGKTAVYGEDKRITGKGFKFPFEFFGEWYDFQMDFVNGTDVTEYTERPLFIDEATVKEVIIRKNKKTLRKNSELLLYGDRIAVDEGKENEWIIPFSELSAVSVLGKNKLNIYYGTEVFQFSGSKRFNALKYVNIYYRWKNIKEGNINGKFLGL
;
A
#
# COMPACT_ATOMS: atom_id res chain seq x y z
N LYS A 1 -20.49 -12.44 -12.65
CA LYS A 1 -19.25 -12.70 -13.41
C LYS A 1 -19.46 -12.11 -14.80
N ALA A 2 -18.61 -11.18 -15.22
CA ALA A 2 -18.66 -10.69 -16.59
C ALA A 2 -17.97 -11.74 -17.48
N ASP A 3 -18.71 -12.34 -18.37
CA ASP A 3 -18.23 -13.30 -19.37
C ASP A 3 -17.48 -12.59 -20.52
N GLY A 4 -16.54 -11.71 -20.20
CA GLY A 4 -15.78 -10.95 -21.17
C GLY A 4 -14.29 -11.30 -21.11
N VAL A 5 -13.70 -11.48 -22.29
CA VAL A 5 -12.25 -11.60 -22.44
C VAL A 5 -11.63 -10.21 -22.23
N PHE A 6 -10.59 -10.13 -21.39
CA PHE A 6 -9.83 -8.90 -21.16
C PHE A 6 -8.61 -8.89 -22.07
N GLU A 7 -8.77 -8.32 -23.25
CA GLU A 7 -7.70 -8.18 -24.24
C GLU A 7 -6.81 -6.99 -23.88
N SER A 8 -5.58 -7.27 -23.46
CA SER A 8 -4.53 -6.28 -23.19
C SER A 8 -3.18 -6.98 -23.09
N ASP A 9 -2.14 -6.37 -23.57
CA ASP A 9 -0.76 -6.84 -23.36
C ASP A 9 -0.20 -6.47 -21.98
N PHE A 10 -0.97 -5.72 -21.18
CA PHE A 10 -0.58 -5.15 -19.90
C PHE A 10 -1.59 -5.46 -18.78
N LYS A 11 -2.07 -6.72 -18.73
CA LYS A 11 -3.15 -7.13 -17.82
C LYS A 11 -2.77 -7.04 -16.34
N ALA A 12 -1.51 -7.35 -16.00
CA ALA A 12 -1.01 -7.27 -14.63
C ALA A 12 -0.35 -5.93 -14.29
N GLU A 13 -0.22 -5.02 -15.28
CA GLU A 13 0.51 -3.77 -15.10
C GLU A 13 -0.08 -2.91 -13.99
N TYR A 14 0.76 -2.52 -13.04
CA TYR A 14 0.42 -1.76 -11.84
C TYR A 14 -0.40 -2.52 -10.78
N ILE A 15 -0.41 -3.87 -10.78
CA ILE A 15 -1.06 -4.66 -9.73
C ILE A 15 -0.49 -4.32 -8.34
N GLU A 16 0.78 -3.95 -8.28
CA GLU A 16 1.50 -3.51 -7.07
C GLU A 16 0.93 -2.24 -6.44
N ARG A 17 0.05 -1.49 -7.12
CA ARG A 17 -0.66 -0.35 -6.49
C ARG A 17 -1.73 -0.79 -5.50
N ALA A 18 -2.18 -2.03 -5.61
CA ALA A 18 -3.23 -2.59 -4.78
C ALA A 18 -2.77 -3.81 -3.96
N ALA A 19 -1.82 -4.59 -4.50
CA ALA A 19 -1.29 -5.77 -3.82
C ALA A 19 -0.03 -5.42 -3.00
N TYR A 20 -0.01 -5.83 -1.72
CA TYR A 20 1.13 -5.66 -0.80
C TYR A 20 1.19 -6.78 0.26
N VAL A 21 0.35 -7.81 0.11
CA VAL A 21 0.42 -9.05 0.91
C VAL A 21 0.55 -10.24 -0.01
N CYS A 22 1.65 -10.94 0.10
CA CYS A 22 1.89 -12.18 -0.61
C CYS A 22 1.24 -13.35 0.14
N PRO A 23 0.47 -14.23 -0.53
CA PRO A 23 -0.17 -15.37 0.13
C PRO A 23 0.82 -16.43 0.64
N PHE A 24 2.12 -16.29 0.32
CA PHE A 24 3.16 -17.24 0.71
C PHE A 24 4.13 -16.71 1.76
N CYS A 25 4.35 -15.39 1.83
CA CYS A 25 5.34 -14.80 2.73
C CYS A 25 4.87 -13.56 3.51
N GLY A 26 3.58 -13.17 3.43
CA GLY A 26 3.02 -12.07 4.19
C GLY A 26 3.27 -10.71 3.55
N PHE A 27 3.50 -9.66 4.35
CA PHE A 27 3.80 -8.32 3.83
C PHE A 27 4.94 -8.36 2.83
N SER A 28 4.71 -7.80 1.66
CA SER A 28 5.65 -7.85 0.55
C SER A 28 5.39 -6.73 -0.45
N GLU A 29 6.36 -6.52 -1.32
CA GLU A 29 6.21 -5.71 -2.51
C GLU A 29 6.13 -6.60 -3.76
N PHE A 30 5.46 -6.08 -4.77
CA PHE A 30 5.34 -6.74 -6.06
C PHE A 30 5.96 -5.89 -7.16
N GLU A 31 6.35 -6.57 -8.22
CA GLU A 31 6.78 -5.98 -9.48
C GLU A 31 5.96 -6.60 -10.59
N SER A 32 5.44 -5.78 -11.49
CA SER A 32 4.61 -6.23 -12.61
C SER A 32 5.15 -5.75 -13.96
N HIS A 33 5.08 -6.62 -14.96
CA HIS A 33 5.42 -6.31 -16.35
C HIS A 33 4.47 -7.05 -17.29
N GLY A 34 3.73 -6.29 -18.09
CA GLY A 34 2.78 -6.86 -19.03
C GLY A 34 1.70 -7.66 -18.33
N ASN A 35 1.72 -8.97 -18.52
CA ASN A 35 0.74 -9.90 -17.94
C ASN A 35 1.26 -10.63 -16.70
N GLU A 36 2.49 -10.37 -16.27
CA GLU A 36 3.15 -11.07 -15.16
C GLU A 36 3.37 -10.15 -13.98
N PHE A 37 3.39 -10.75 -12.80
CA PHE A 37 3.81 -10.08 -11.58
C PHE A 37 4.58 -11.06 -10.68
N SER A 38 5.50 -10.52 -9.90
CA SER A 38 6.38 -11.29 -9.01
C SER A 38 6.40 -10.67 -7.62
N CYS A 39 6.43 -11.53 -6.60
CA CYS A 39 6.70 -11.12 -5.24
C CYS A 39 8.20 -10.87 -5.07
N LYS A 40 8.61 -9.70 -4.58
CA LYS A 40 10.02 -9.34 -4.42
C LYS A 40 10.72 -10.10 -3.28
N ILE A 41 9.97 -10.65 -2.31
CA ILE A 41 10.55 -11.39 -1.19
C ILE A 41 10.76 -12.85 -1.54
N CYS A 42 9.71 -13.56 -1.96
CA CYS A 42 9.82 -15.02 -2.24
C CYS A 42 10.07 -15.37 -3.71
N GLY A 43 10.11 -14.38 -4.62
CA GLY A 43 10.39 -14.57 -6.04
C GLY A 43 9.31 -15.28 -6.84
N LYS A 44 8.19 -15.67 -6.23
CA LYS A 44 7.10 -16.35 -6.93
C LYS A 44 6.46 -15.44 -7.96
N THR A 45 6.40 -15.94 -9.21
CA THR A 45 5.83 -15.23 -10.36
C THR A 45 4.51 -15.84 -10.78
N ALA A 46 3.51 -15.00 -11.03
CA ALA A 46 2.21 -15.41 -11.54
C ALA A 46 1.81 -14.57 -12.78
N VAL A 47 0.85 -15.08 -13.53
CA VAL A 47 0.31 -14.49 -14.75
C VAL A 47 -1.16 -14.12 -14.52
N TYR A 48 -1.54 -12.94 -14.96
CA TYR A 48 -2.93 -12.51 -15.03
C TYR A 48 -3.48 -12.79 -16.43
N GLY A 49 -4.39 -13.75 -16.52
CA GLY A 49 -4.94 -14.24 -17.78
C GLY A 49 -6.00 -13.32 -18.40
N GLU A 50 -6.38 -13.60 -19.65
CA GLU A 50 -7.47 -12.92 -20.37
C GLU A 50 -8.83 -13.18 -19.74
N ASP A 51 -9.00 -14.32 -19.13
CA ASP A 51 -10.16 -14.72 -18.34
C ASP A 51 -10.17 -14.13 -16.94
N LYS A 52 -9.24 -13.19 -16.65
CA LYS A 52 -9.02 -12.51 -15.35
C LYS A 52 -8.56 -13.45 -14.23
N ARG A 53 -8.13 -14.67 -14.56
CA ARG A 53 -7.60 -15.62 -13.60
C ARG A 53 -6.12 -15.42 -13.36
N ILE A 54 -5.68 -15.77 -12.15
CA ILE A 54 -4.30 -15.74 -11.74
C ILE A 54 -3.74 -17.16 -11.80
N THR A 55 -2.65 -17.35 -12.51
CA THR A 55 -1.97 -18.64 -12.63
C THR A 55 -0.51 -18.51 -12.22
N GLY A 56 -0.07 -19.30 -11.26
CA GLY A 56 1.33 -19.34 -10.82
C GLY A 56 2.23 -20.04 -11.84
N LYS A 57 3.45 -19.54 -12.02
CA LYS A 57 4.48 -20.19 -12.86
C LYS A 57 5.18 -21.29 -12.06
N GLY A 58 4.83 -22.56 -12.37
CA GLY A 58 5.41 -23.73 -11.69
C GLY A 58 4.86 -24.02 -10.29
N PHE A 59 3.79 -23.34 -9.88
CA PHE A 59 3.07 -23.60 -8.63
C PHE A 59 1.59 -23.25 -8.76
N LYS A 60 0.77 -23.73 -7.85
CA LYS A 60 -0.64 -23.35 -7.78
C LYS A 60 -0.77 -22.04 -6.99
N PHE A 61 -1.25 -20.96 -7.65
CA PHE A 61 -1.64 -19.75 -6.94
C PHE A 61 -2.91 -20.02 -6.12
N PRO A 62 -3.03 -19.59 -4.86
CA PRO A 62 -4.14 -20.03 -3.99
C PRO A 62 -5.48 -19.40 -4.36
N PHE A 63 -5.49 -18.32 -5.15
CA PHE A 63 -6.69 -17.60 -5.54
C PHE A 63 -6.88 -17.64 -7.06
N GLU A 64 -8.12 -17.75 -7.49
CA GLU A 64 -8.47 -17.76 -8.90
C GLU A 64 -8.54 -16.33 -9.46
N PHE A 65 -9.08 -15.38 -8.67
CA PHE A 65 -9.29 -14.00 -9.08
C PHE A 65 -8.60 -13.01 -8.13
N PHE A 66 -8.29 -11.83 -8.65
CA PHE A 66 -7.67 -10.76 -7.85
C PHE A 66 -8.53 -10.32 -6.66
N GLY A 67 -9.88 -10.34 -6.81
CA GLY A 67 -10.78 -10.03 -5.70
C GLY A 67 -10.61 -10.95 -4.50
N GLU A 68 -10.47 -12.26 -4.72
CA GLU A 68 -10.25 -13.25 -3.67
C GLU A 68 -8.88 -13.02 -2.97
N TRP A 69 -7.86 -12.68 -3.75
CA TRP A 69 -6.56 -12.30 -3.19
C TRP A 69 -6.63 -11.00 -2.40
N TYR A 70 -7.39 -10.01 -2.89
CA TYR A 70 -7.60 -8.76 -2.19
C TYR A 70 -8.33 -8.98 -0.85
N ASP A 71 -9.38 -9.81 -0.83
CA ASP A 71 -10.09 -10.19 0.39
C ASP A 71 -9.16 -10.87 1.40
N PHE A 72 -8.33 -11.82 0.93
CA PHE A 72 -7.27 -12.42 1.75
C PHE A 72 -6.31 -11.36 2.32
N GLN A 73 -5.87 -10.39 1.50
CA GLN A 73 -5.00 -9.30 1.95
C GLN A 73 -5.65 -8.49 3.07
N MET A 74 -6.94 -8.15 2.93
CA MET A 74 -7.68 -7.41 3.95
C MET A 74 -7.83 -8.22 5.23
N ASP A 75 -8.12 -9.51 5.13
CA ASP A 75 -8.19 -10.42 6.29
C ASP A 75 -6.82 -10.57 6.97
N PHE A 76 -5.74 -10.67 6.19
CA PHE A 76 -4.37 -10.73 6.70
C PHE A 76 -4.02 -9.48 7.52
N VAL A 77 -4.29 -8.29 6.98
CA VAL A 77 -4.05 -7.02 7.69
C VAL A 77 -4.90 -6.92 8.94
N ASN A 78 -6.19 -7.30 8.87
CA ASN A 78 -7.09 -7.30 10.02
C ASN A 78 -6.68 -8.31 11.11
N GLY A 79 -6.05 -9.42 10.72
CA GLY A 79 -5.51 -10.41 11.65
C GLY A 79 -4.16 -10.08 12.24
N THR A 80 -3.46 -9.07 11.71
CA THR A 80 -2.12 -8.68 12.14
C THR A 80 -2.18 -7.62 13.24
N ASP A 81 -1.41 -7.80 14.31
CA ASP A 81 -1.11 -6.72 15.24
C ASP A 81 0.02 -5.85 14.69
N VAL A 82 -0.37 -4.78 13.99
CA VAL A 82 0.60 -3.88 13.36
C VAL A 82 1.41 -3.09 14.39
N THR A 83 0.95 -2.98 15.64
CA THR A 83 1.66 -2.25 16.70
C THR A 83 2.96 -2.92 17.15
N GLU A 84 3.19 -4.17 16.75
CA GLU A 84 4.45 -4.88 16.97
C GLU A 84 5.56 -4.46 15.98
N TYR A 85 5.22 -3.76 14.90
CA TYR A 85 6.16 -3.36 13.85
C TYR A 85 6.68 -1.93 14.06
N THR A 86 7.34 -1.69 15.21
CA THR A 86 7.89 -0.37 15.57
C THR A 86 9.40 -0.26 15.39
N GLU A 87 10.12 -1.40 15.39
CA GLU A 87 11.59 -1.43 15.30
C GLU A 87 12.09 -1.51 13.85
N ARG A 88 11.27 -2.04 12.94
CA ARG A 88 11.61 -2.19 11.53
C ARG A 88 10.43 -1.76 10.67
N PRO A 89 10.67 -1.01 9.59
CA PRO A 89 9.60 -0.61 8.70
C PRO A 89 9.00 -1.82 8.00
N LEU A 90 7.68 -1.82 7.86
CA LEU A 90 6.94 -2.78 7.04
C LEU A 90 7.22 -2.58 5.55
N PHE A 91 7.41 -1.32 5.15
CA PHE A 91 7.66 -0.95 3.76
C PHE A 91 8.57 0.27 3.67
N ILE A 92 9.34 0.33 2.58
CA ILE A 92 10.21 1.46 2.23
C ILE A 92 9.87 1.89 0.80
N ASP A 93 9.55 3.16 0.64
CA ASP A 93 9.22 3.77 -0.66
C ASP A 93 10.02 5.06 -0.88
N GLU A 94 9.90 5.63 -2.07
CA GLU A 94 10.37 6.97 -2.38
C GLU A 94 9.20 7.85 -2.80
N ALA A 95 9.12 9.06 -2.28
CA ALA A 95 8.06 10.00 -2.61
C ALA A 95 8.50 11.46 -2.62
N THR A 96 7.81 12.26 -3.41
CA THR A 96 7.81 13.72 -3.31
C THR A 96 6.74 14.15 -2.33
N VAL A 97 7.12 14.94 -1.34
CA VAL A 97 6.24 15.48 -0.30
C VAL A 97 5.80 16.89 -0.67
N LYS A 98 4.51 17.13 -0.62
CA LYS A 98 3.89 18.43 -0.90
C LYS A 98 2.91 18.81 0.19
N GLU A 99 2.93 20.05 0.60
CA GLU A 99 1.87 20.65 1.39
C GLU A 99 0.72 21.09 0.47
N VAL A 100 -0.51 20.77 0.81
CA VAL A 100 -1.72 21.17 0.08
C VAL A 100 -2.26 22.44 0.74
N ILE A 101 -2.07 23.59 0.10
CA ILE A 101 -2.47 24.89 0.66
C ILE A 101 -3.97 25.12 0.47
N ILE A 102 -4.45 25.15 -0.78
CA ILE A 102 -5.87 25.29 -1.10
C ILE A 102 -6.14 24.57 -2.44
N ARG A 103 -7.07 23.60 -2.42
CA ARG A 103 -7.50 22.87 -3.62
C ARG A 103 -6.34 22.29 -4.44
N LYS A 104 -5.99 22.95 -5.56
CA LYS A 104 -4.91 22.53 -6.48
C LYS A 104 -3.56 23.17 -6.17
N ASN A 105 -3.53 24.17 -5.29
CA ASN A 105 -2.28 24.84 -4.93
C ASN A 105 -1.52 24.00 -3.93
N LYS A 106 -0.29 23.61 -4.30
CA LYS A 106 0.58 22.75 -3.50
C LYS A 106 1.99 23.33 -3.51
N LYS A 107 2.60 23.33 -2.35
CA LYS A 107 4.01 23.67 -2.17
C LYS A 107 4.82 22.40 -2.06
N THR A 108 5.80 22.19 -2.92
CA THR A 108 6.72 21.07 -2.78
C THR A 108 7.65 21.36 -1.61
N LEU A 109 7.65 20.48 -0.63
CA LEU A 109 8.52 20.56 0.55
C LEU A 109 9.80 19.76 0.33
N ARG A 110 9.68 18.54 -0.21
CA ARG A 110 10.80 17.61 -0.41
C ARG A 110 10.60 16.83 -1.71
N LYS A 111 11.72 16.45 -2.36
CA LYS A 111 11.71 15.59 -3.55
C LYS A 111 12.54 14.35 -3.26
N ASN A 112 12.09 13.21 -3.80
CA ASN A 112 12.81 11.93 -3.72
C ASN A 112 13.21 11.58 -2.28
N SER A 113 12.27 11.82 -1.34
CA SER A 113 12.47 11.46 0.06
C SER A 113 12.18 9.99 0.26
N GLU A 114 12.98 9.34 1.08
CA GLU A 114 12.73 7.99 1.57
C GLU A 114 11.54 8.02 2.52
N LEU A 115 10.61 7.08 2.33
CA LEU A 115 9.37 7.00 3.07
C LEU A 115 9.29 5.62 3.72
N LEU A 116 9.40 5.56 5.04
CA LEU A 116 9.36 4.32 5.81
C LEU A 116 8.01 4.21 6.52
N LEU A 117 7.29 3.11 6.27
CA LEU A 117 6.02 2.80 6.91
C LEU A 117 6.27 1.82 8.04
N TYR A 118 6.04 2.25 9.27
CA TYR A 118 6.02 1.43 10.48
C TYR A 118 4.57 1.09 10.87
N GLY A 119 4.41 0.31 11.90
CA GLY A 119 3.09 -0.05 12.41
C GLY A 119 2.42 1.03 13.25
N ASP A 120 3.14 2.11 13.58
CA ASP A 120 2.67 3.21 14.44
C ASP A 120 2.99 4.62 13.89
N ARG A 121 3.76 4.72 12.82
CA ARG A 121 4.21 6.00 12.24
C ARG A 121 4.60 5.88 10.77
N ILE A 122 4.72 7.03 10.14
CA ILE A 122 5.45 7.20 8.88
C ILE A 122 6.69 8.02 9.19
N ALA A 123 7.87 7.57 8.75
CA ALA A 123 9.10 8.33 8.84
C ALA A 123 9.54 8.78 7.44
N VAL A 124 9.99 10.03 7.33
CA VAL A 124 10.50 10.62 6.09
C VAL A 124 11.95 10.97 6.28
N ASP A 125 12.82 10.41 5.46
CA ASP A 125 14.28 10.62 5.51
C ASP A 125 14.86 10.32 6.91
N GLU A 126 14.43 9.22 7.55
CA GLU A 126 14.84 8.81 8.89
C GLU A 126 16.38 8.72 8.99
N GLY A 127 16.93 9.24 10.07
CA GLY A 127 18.39 9.29 10.31
C GLY A 127 19.13 10.35 9.49
N LYS A 128 18.45 11.18 8.69
CA LYS A 128 19.03 12.30 7.95
C LYS A 128 18.76 13.63 8.67
N GLU A 129 19.51 14.68 8.33
CA GLU A 129 19.38 16.02 8.93
C GLU A 129 17.95 16.58 8.88
N ASN A 130 17.21 16.21 7.83
CA ASN A 130 15.84 16.66 7.61
C ASN A 130 14.80 15.58 7.95
N GLU A 131 15.10 14.71 8.89
CA GLU A 131 14.15 13.69 9.36
C GLU A 131 12.80 14.30 9.75
N TRP A 132 11.73 13.60 9.41
CA TRP A 132 10.38 13.96 9.84
C TRP A 132 9.61 12.70 10.24
N ILE A 133 9.39 12.54 11.52
CA ILE A 133 8.61 11.46 12.10
C ILE A 133 7.16 11.92 12.22
N ILE A 134 6.22 11.13 11.71
CA ILE A 134 4.78 11.40 11.66
C ILE A 134 4.08 10.28 12.43
N PRO A 135 3.86 10.43 13.75
CA PRO A 135 3.15 9.44 14.54
C PRO A 135 1.69 9.30 14.09
N PHE A 136 1.17 8.08 14.03
CA PHE A 136 -0.23 7.85 13.69
C PHE A 136 -1.22 8.49 14.67
N SER A 137 -0.80 8.64 15.94
CA SER A 137 -1.59 9.32 16.98
C SER A 137 -1.86 10.79 16.70
N GLU A 138 -1.07 11.42 15.84
CA GLU A 138 -1.21 12.83 15.48
C GLU A 138 -1.98 13.02 14.16
N LEU A 139 -2.32 11.93 13.48
CA LEU A 139 -3.09 11.97 12.24
C LEU A 139 -4.60 11.89 12.50
N SER A 140 -5.35 12.80 11.91
CA SER A 140 -6.81 12.73 11.91
C SER A 140 -7.35 11.76 10.85
N ALA A 141 -6.66 11.64 9.72
CA ALA A 141 -7.00 10.71 8.65
C ALA A 141 -5.83 10.45 7.70
N VAL A 142 -5.92 9.34 6.99
CA VAL A 142 -5.06 8.97 5.86
C VAL A 142 -5.94 8.52 4.71
N SER A 143 -5.64 8.94 3.48
CA SER A 143 -6.47 8.60 2.32
C SER A 143 -5.66 8.44 1.02
N VAL A 144 -6.21 7.66 0.10
CA VAL A 144 -5.69 7.58 -1.27
C VAL A 144 -6.35 8.65 -2.13
N LEU A 145 -5.56 9.41 -2.88
CA LEU A 145 -6.07 10.33 -3.89
C LEU A 145 -5.73 9.84 -5.30
N GLY A 146 -6.76 9.57 -6.08
CA GLY A 146 -6.61 9.03 -7.43
C GLY A 146 -6.03 7.61 -7.39
N LYS A 147 -5.00 7.34 -8.21
CA LYS A 147 -4.48 5.99 -8.39
C LYS A 147 -3.31 5.64 -7.44
N ASN A 148 -2.49 6.62 -7.06
CA ASN A 148 -1.20 6.38 -6.40
C ASN A 148 -0.67 7.60 -5.64
N LYS A 149 -1.54 8.37 -5.01
CA LYS A 149 -1.14 9.48 -4.13
C LYS A 149 -1.69 9.23 -2.75
N LEU A 150 -0.86 9.45 -1.75
CA LEU A 150 -1.24 9.39 -0.34
C LEU A 150 -1.47 10.81 0.16
N ASN A 151 -2.61 11.05 0.80
CA ASN A 151 -2.83 12.25 1.59
C ASN A 151 -2.86 11.87 3.06
N ILE A 152 -2.15 12.63 3.87
CA ILE A 152 -2.24 12.57 5.33
C ILE A 152 -2.77 13.89 5.86
N TYR A 153 -3.61 13.81 6.88
CA TYR A 153 -4.23 14.95 7.56
C TYR A 153 -3.59 15.07 8.94
N TYR A 154 -2.70 16.05 9.08
CA TYR A 154 -1.86 16.27 10.26
C TYR A 154 -2.19 17.62 10.87
N GLY A 155 -2.81 17.63 12.03
CA GLY A 155 -3.34 18.86 12.61
C GLY A 155 -4.37 19.52 11.67
N THR A 156 -4.11 20.77 11.29
CA THR A 156 -4.91 21.54 10.31
C THR A 156 -4.38 21.45 8.88
N GLU A 157 -3.27 20.78 8.68
CA GLU A 157 -2.56 20.71 7.41
C GLU A 157 -2.82 19.39 6.68
N VAL A 158 -2.66 19.43 5.36
CA VAL A 158 -2.76 18.25 4.51
C VAL A 158 -1.46 18.10 3.72
N PHE A 159 -0.80 16.96 3.90
CA PHE A 159 0.39 16.63 3.14
C PHE A 159 0.07 15.54 2.13
N GLN A 160 0.57 15.73 0.90
CA GLN A 160 0.44 14.75 -0.16
C GLN A 160 1.78 14.15 -0.51
N PHE A 161 1.83 12.83 -0.50
CA PHE A 161 2.96 12.04 -0.94
C PHE A 161 2.67 11.47 -2.33
N SER A 162 3.59 11.67 -3.26
CA SER A 162 3.48 11.19 -4.63
C SER A 162 4.76 10.48 -5.02
N GLY A 163 4.70 9.17 -5.11
CA GLY A 163 5.80 8.34 -5.57
C GLY A 163 5.80 8.13 -7.09
N SER A 164 6.45 7.07 -7.54
CA SER A 164 6.45 6.62 -8.92
C SER A 164 5.04 6.26 -9.40
N LYS A 165 4.89 5.95 -10.69
CA LYS A 165 3.62 5.42 -11.20
C LYS A 165 3.19 4.12 -10.51
N ARG A 166 4.12 3.42 -9.85
CA ARG A 166 3.93 2.12 -9.16
C ARG A 166 3.69 2.25 -7.66
N PHE A 167 3.79 3.47 -7.09
CA PHE A 167 3.63 3.72 -5.67
C PHE A 167 2.27 3.21 -5.15
N ASN A 168 2.31 2.39 -4.10
CA ASN A 168 1.14 1.86 -3.42
C ASN A 168 0.80 2.73 -2.20
N ALA A 169 -0.15 3.65 -2.37
CA ALA A 169 -0.66 4.46 -1.27
C ALA A 169 -1.63 3.68 -0.35
N LEU A 170 -2.23 2.60 -0.87
CA LEU A 170 -3.24 1.82 -0.14
C LEU A 170 -2.67 1.16 1.12
N LYS A 171 -1.44 0.63 1.06
CA LYS A 171 -0.80 0.00 2.21
C LYS A 171 -0.67 0.94 3.41
N TYR A 172 -0.39 2.24 3.17
CA TYR A 172 -0.33 3.28 4.20
C TYR A 172 -1.69 3.50 4.86
N VAL A 173 -2.74 3.56 4.05
CA VAL A 173 -4.12 3.74 4.52
C VAL A 173 -4.53 2.55 5.38
N ASN A 174 -4.35 1.33 4.87
CA ASN A 174 -4.80 0.13 5.57
C ASN A 174 -4.03 -0.11 6.88
N ILE A 175 -2.70 0.11 6.91
CA ILE A 175 -1.89 -0.02 8.13
C ILE A 175 -2.31 1.04 9.17
N TYR A 176 -2.51 2.30 8.77
CA TYR A 176 -2.99 3.35 9.66
C TYR A 176 -4.35 2.98 10.28
N TYR A 177 -5.34 2.56 9.48
CA TYR A 177 -6.66 2.23 10.01
C TYR A 177 -6.66 0.95 10.82
N ARG A 178 -5.79 -0.03 10.52
CA ARG A 178 -5.60 -1.19 11.38
C ARG A 178 -5.02 -0.79 12.74
N TRP A 179 -3.99 0.05 12.77
CA TRP A 179 -3.44 0.62 13.99
C TRP A 179 -4.53 1.35 14.80
N LYS A 180 -5.32 2.19 14.14
CA LYS A 180 -6.41 2.94 14.76
C LYS A 180 -7.45 2.01 15.38
N ASN A 181 -7.90 1.00 14.66
CA ASN A 181 -8.83 -0.01 15.17
C ASN A 181 -8.29 -0.69 16.44
N ILE A 182 -7.01 -1.06 16.47
CA ILE A 182 -6.37 -1.65 17.65
C ILE A 182 -6.36 -0.66 18.82
N LYS A 183 -5.95 0.58 18.60
CA LYS A 183 -5.85 1.61 19.66
C LYS A 183 -7.21 2.03 20.22
N GLU A 184 -8.25 1.99 19.42
CA GLU A 184 -9.63 2.26 19.84
C GLU A 184 -10.33 1.02 20.48
N GLY A 185 -9.61 -0.10 20.64
CA GLY A 185 -10.16 -1.35 21.19
C GLY A 185 -11.10 -2.10 20.24
N ASN A 186 -11.22 -1.66 18.99
CA ASN A 186 -12.02 -2.30 17.95
C ASN A 186 -11.18 -3.34 17.18
N ILE A 187 -10.66 -4.33 17.90
CA ILE A 187 -9.74 -5.34 17.35
C ILE A 187 -10.36 -6.12 16.18
N ASN A 188 -11.69 -6.33 16.23
CA ASN A 188 -12.44 -7.01 15.18
C ASN A 188 -13.01 -6.06 14.12
N GLY A 189 -12.70 -4.79 14.20
CA GLY A 189 -13.09 -3.79 13.21
C GLY A 189 -12.46 -4.08 11.85
N LYS A 190 -13.30 -4.18 10.81
CA LYS A 190 -12.84 -4.53 9.45
C LYS A 190 -12.60 -3.31 8.56
N PHE A 191 -12.90 -2.12 9.05
CA PHE A 191 -12.71 -0.91 8.28
C PHE A 191 -11.22 -0.56 8.19
N LEU A 192 -10.67 -0.59 7.00
CA LEU A 192 -9.28 -0.27 6.69
C LEU A 192 -9.14 0.96 5.77
N GLY A 193 -10.10 1.85 5.82
CA GLY A 193 -10.04 3.16 5.15
C GLY A 193 -10.63 3.23 3.75
N LEU A 194 -11.16 2.13 3.21
CA LEU A 194 -11.86 2.06 1.91
C LEU A 194 -13.11 1.21 2.01
#